data_3885b7ada693983e62d8a976b9131a17
#
_entry.id   3885b7ada693983e62d8a976b9131a17
#
_cell.length_a   1.000
_cell.length_b   1.000
_cell.length_c   1.000
_cell.angle_alpha   90.00
_cell.angle_beta   90.00
_cell.angle_gamma   90.00
#
_symmetry.space_group_name_H-M   'P 1'
#
loop_
_entity.id
_entity.type
_entity.pdbx_description
1 polymer ?
#
loop_
_entity_poly.entity_id
_entity_poly.type
_entity_poly.pdbx_seq_one_letter_code
_entity_poly.pdbx_strand_id
1 'polypeptide(L)'
;MKKFLTVLLGLSLFGCSSKANYHQIDGQSALDMMNNETDYIIIDVRTESEYQQGHIKNAINIPNESIDESVSEILTDKDQLLLVYCRSGNRSKKASEKLAKLGYSNIYEFGGISDFPGEIVNQ
;
A
#
# COMPACT_ATOMS: atom_id res chain seq x y z
N MET A 1 -9.28 -41.17 -1.57
CA MET A 1 -9.09 -40.80 -1.53
C MET A 1 -8.59 -40.03 -1.60
N LYS A 2 -8.31 -39.93 -1.61
CA LYS A 2 -7.85 -39.26 -1.64
C LYS A 2 -7.23 -38.62 -2.07
N LYS A 3 -6.99 -38.48 -2.43
CA LYS A 3 -6.43 -37.87 -2.93
C LYS A 3 -6.46 -36.93 -3.36
N PHE A 4 -6.60 -36.73 -3.44
CA PHE A 4 -6.50 -35.83 -3.90
C PHE A 4 -6.12 -34.97 -3.73
N LEU A 5 -6.14 -34.87 -3.27
CA LEU A 5 -5.74 -34.15 -3.08
C LEU A 5 -4.91 -33.61 -3.24
N THR A 6 -4.52 -33.81 -3.32
CA THR A 6 -3.75 -33.37 -3.47
C THR A 6 -3.40 -32.60 -4.10
N VAL A 7 -3.38 -32.51 -4.52
CA VAL A 7 -3.07 -31.79 -5.09
C VAL A 7 -3.18 -30.70 -5.22
N LEU A 8 -3.41 -30.57 -5.05
CA LEU A 8 -3.47 -29.57 -5.12
C LEU A 8 -2.91 -28.87 -4.86
N LEU A 9 -2.76 -29.09 -4.51
CA LEU A 9 -2.02 -28.44 -4.20
C LEU A 9 -1.17 -27.95 -4.78
N GLY A 10 -0.96 -28.26 -5.13
CA GLY A 10 0.02 -27.93 -5.74
C GLY A 10 0.00 -26.98 -6.57
N LEU A 11 -0.56 -26.65 -6.76
CA LEU A 11 -0.60 -25.71 -7.43
C LEU A 11 -0.51 -24.59 -7.09
N SER A 12 -0.82 -24.54 -6.52
CA SER A 12 -0.77 -23.47 -6.19
C SER A 12 0.36 -22.99 -6.00
N LEU A 13 0.93 -23.43 -5.99
CA LEU A 13 1.92 -22.94 -5.87
C LEU A 13 2.50 -22.49 -6.86
N PHE A 14 2.23 -22.31 -7.53
CA PHE A 14 2.86 -21.82 -8.37
C PHE A 14 2.72 -20.69 -8.77
N GLY A 15 2.62 -20.41 -9.05
CA GLY A 15 2.65 -19.35 -9.53
C GLY A 15 2.83 -18.22 -8.94
N CYS A 16 2.19 -18.09 -8.46
CA CYS A 16 2.11 -16.99 -7.84
C CYS A 16 3.18 -16.53 -7.12
N SER A 17 3.93 -17.26 -6.95
CA SER A 17 4.91 -16.99 -6.01
C SER A 17 5.89 -15.92 -6.35
N SER A 18 6.04 -15.60 -7.59
CA SER A 18 7.04 -14.61 -7.95
C SER A 18 6.57 -13.19 -7.79
N LYS A 19 5.30 -12.95 -7.57
CA LYS A 19 4.80 -11.60 -7.48
C LYS A 19 4.68 -11.15 -6.04
N ALA A 20 5.01 -9.88 -5.81
CA ALA A 20 4.79 -9.27 -4.53
C ALA A 20 3.29 -9.09 -4.30
N ASN A 21 2.87 -9.23 -3.06
CA ASN A 21 1.47 -9.21 -2.71
C ASN A 21 1.06 -7.90 -2.06
N TYR A 22 0.11 -7.24 -2.70
CA TYR A 22 -0.58 -6.11 -2.09
C TYR A 22 -1.99 -6.06 -2.69
N HIS A 23 -2.89 -5.37 -2.01
CA HIS A 23 -4.27 -5.24 -2.46
C HIS A 23 -4.46 -3.92 -3.18
N GLN A 24 -5.33 -3.91 -4.20
CA GLN A 24 -5.71 -2.68 -4.89
C GLN A 24 -7.18 -2.41 -4.59
N ILE A 25 -7.44 -1.18 -4.13
CA ILE A 25 -8.81 -0.74 -3.84
C ILE A 25 -8.97 0.66 -4.42
N ASP A 26 -10.20 1.16 -4.45
CA ASP A 26 -10.42 2.53 -4.92
C ASP A 26 -10.40 3.53 -3.75
N GLY A 27 -10.49 4.81 -4.09
CA GLY A 27 -10.41 5.87 -3.09
C GLY A 27 -11.53 5.82 -2.08
N GLN A 28 -12.74 5.46 -2.51
CA GLN A 28 -13.87 5.37 -1.59
C GLN A 28 -13.66 4.22 -0.60
N SER A 29 -13.18 3.09 -1.08
CA SER A 29 -12.89 1.95 -0.20
C SER A 29 -11.81 2.31 0.81
N ALA A 30 -10.80 3.07 0.37
CA ALA A 30 -9.75 3.52 1.28
C ALA A 30 -10.33 4.43 2.37
N LEU A 31 -11.20 5.36 1.98
CA LEU A 31 -11.83 6.24 2.97
C LEU A 31 -12.67 5.43 3.96
N ASP A 32 -13.40 4.42 3.46
CA ASP A 32 -14.19 3.56 4.32
C ASP A 32 -13.30 2.82 5.33
N MET A 33 -12.14 2.34 4.89
CA MET A 33 -11.19 1.71 5.80
C MET A 33 -10.69 2.69 6.85
N MET A 34 -10.38 3.92 6.45
CA MET A 34 -9.93 4.95 7.40
C MET A 34 -11.00 5.24 8.45
N ASN A 35 -12.27 5.17 8.06
CA ASN A 35 -13.36 5.43 8.99
C ASN A 35 -13.64 4.24 9.92
N ASN A 36 -13.30 3.03 9.49
CA ASN A 36 -13.61 1.81 10.24
C ASN A 36 -12.45 1.24 11.02
N GLU A 37 -11.21 1.62 10.67
CA GLU A 37 -10.01 1.14 11.34
C GLU A 37 -9.43 2.25 12.21
N THR A 38 -8.66 1.88 13.21
CA THR A 38 -8.04 2.85 14.09
C THR A 38 -6.52 2.84 14.05
N ASP A 39 -5.94 1.79 13.49
CA ASP A 39 -4.49 1.63 13.51
C ASP A 39 -3.99 1.40 12.09
N TYR A 40 -3.77 2.48 11.38
CA TYR A 40 -3.28 2.42 10.00
C TYR A 40 -2.32 3.58 9.75
N ILE A 41 -1.50 3.43 8.72
CA ILE A 41 -0.61 4.50 8.25
C ILE A 41 -0.92 4.77 6.80
N ILE A 42 -1.18 6.04 6.47
CA ILE A 42 -1.40 6.48 5.10
C ILE A 42 -0.06 6.98 4.56
N ILE A 43 0.36 6.45 3.42
CA ILE A 43 1.65 6.78 2.83
C ILE A 43 1.45 7.45 1.48
N ASP A 44 1.90 8.70 1.39
CA ASP A 44 1.95 9.46 0.15
C ASP A 44 3.33 9.21 -0.46
N VAL A 45 3.38 8.53 -1.61
CA VAL A 45 4.65 8.18 -2.22
C VAL A 45 5.03 9.12 -3.36
N ARG A 46 4.38 10.30 -3.41
CA ARG A 46 4.74 11.35 -4.35
C ARG A 46 5.99 12.08 -3.86
N THR A 47 6.44 13.05 -4.63
CA THR A 47 7.58 13.87 -4.21
C THR A 47 7.20 14.74 -3.01
N GLU A 48 8.21 15.20 -2.30
CA GLU A 48 7.99 16.09 -1.17
C GLU A 48 7.28 17.37 -1.60
N SER A 49 7.63 17.91 -2.76
CA SER A 49 6.99 19.11 -3.27
C SER A 49 5.51 18.90 -3.53
N GLU A 50 5.14 17.76 -4.12
CA GLU A 50 3.73 17.44 -4.33
C GLU A 50 2.98 17.32 -3.00
N TYR A 51 3.61 16.65 -2.04
CA TYR A 51 3.03 16.46 -0.73
C TYR A 51 2.73 17.81 -0.04
N GLN A 52 3.68 18.73 -0.12
CA GLN A 52 3.51 20.04 0.50
C GLN A 52 2.40 20.86 -0.13
N GLN A 53 2.10 20.63 -1.40
CA GLN A 53 1.04 21.36 -2.09
C GLN A 53 -0.34 20.86 -1.72
N GLY A 54 -0.44 19.68 -1.12
CA GLY A 54 -1.70 19.11 -0.69
C GLY A 54 -1.56 17.62 -0.57
N HIS A 55 -2.06 17.05 0.51
CA HIS A 55 -1.98 15.61 0.75
C HIS A 55 -3.18 15.17 1.59
N ILE A 56 -3.42 13.88 1.61
CA ILE A 56 -4.52 13.33 2.42
C ILE A 56 -4.20 13.57 3.89
N LYS A 57 -5.20 14.04 4.62
CA LYS A 57 -5.04 14.32 6.04
C LYS A 57 -4.43 13.12 6.75
N ASN A 58 -3.44 13.38 7.58
CA ASN A 58 -2.69 12.39 8.36
C ASN A 58 -1.73 11.51 7.56
N ALA A 59 -1.60 11.72 6.24
CA ALA A 59 -0.64 10.95 5.46
C ALA A 59 0.79 11.37 5.79
N ILE A 60 1.69 10.41 5.78
CA ILE A 60 3.13 10.70 5.84
C ILE A 60 3.69 10.58 4.43
N ASN A 61 4.78 11.30 4.17
CA ASN A 61 5.40 11.30 2.86
C ASN A 61 6.64 10.41 2.84
N ILE A 62 6.59 9.36 2.04
CA ILE A 62 7.76 8.53 1.78
C ILE A 62 7.81 8.39 0.26
N PRO A 63 8.58 9.23 -0.44
CA PRO A 63 8.61 9.17 -1.90
C PRO A 63 8.99 7.78 -2.40
N ASN A 64 8.36 7.37 -3.50
CA ASN A 64 8.60 6.05 -4.07
C ASN A 64 10.09 5.75 -4.24
N GLU A 65 10.88 6.74 -4.66
CA GLU A 65 12.31 6.55 -4.88
C GLU A 65 13.10 6.31 -3.60
N SER A 66 12.51 6.65 -2.46
CA SER A 66 13.17 6.49 -1.16
C SER A 66 12.86 5.19 -0.47
N ILE A 67 12.02 4.34 -1.07
CA ILE A 67 11.63 3.09 -0.42
C ILE A 67 12.71 2.03 -0.65
N ASP A 68 13.39 1.70 0.44
CA ASP A 68 14.37 0.61 0.49
C ASP A 68 14.33 0.06 1.91
N GLU A 69 15.31 -0.76 2.30
CA GLU A 69 15.23 -1.39 3.62
C GLU A 69 15.30 -0.38 4.76
N SER A 70 15.77 0.85 4.52
CA SER A 70 15.79 1.87 5.58
C SER A 70 14.41 2.33 5.97
N VAL A 71 13.38 2.02 5.18
CA VAL A 71 12.01 2.40 5.49
C VAL A 71 11.53 1.74 6.79
N SER A 72 12.19 0.65 7.20
CA SER A 72 11.83 -0.02 8.45
C SER A 72 12.10 0.83 9.68
N GLU A 73 12.88 1.89 9.55
CA GLU A 73 13.08 2.83 10.64
C GLU A 73 11.85 3.70 10.88
N ILE A 74 11.03 3.86 9.85
CA ILE A 74 9.78 4.62 9.94
C ILE A 74 8.60 3.68 10.12
N LEU A 75 8.53 2.65 9.28
CA LEU A 75 7.47 1.65 9.29
C LEU A 75 7.99 0.43 10.04
N THR A 76 7.92 0.49 11.36
CA THR A 76 8.60 -0.49 12.22
C THR A 76 7.85 -1.81 12.36
N ASP A 77 6.54 -1.83 12.06
CA ASP A 77 5.72 -3.02 12.20
C ASP A 77 5.40 -3.57 10.82
N LYS A 78 5.92 -4.73 10.50
CA LYS A 78 5.73 -5.33 9.17
C LYS A 78 4.29 -5.77 8.91
N ASP A 79 3.47 -5.86 9.94
CA ASP A 79 2.06 -6.24 9.81
C ASP A 79 1.12 -5.04 9.88
N GLN A 80 1.67 -3.85 9.97
CA GLN A 80 0.89 -2.61 10.03
C GLN A 80 0.04 -2.46 8.77
N LEU A 81 -1.21 -2.04 8.94
CA LEU A 81 -2.06 -1.70 7.80
C LEU A 81 -1.51 -0.44 7.14
N LEU A 82 -1.14 -0.55 5.88
CA LEU A 82 -0.57 0.54 5.09
C LEU A 82 -1.52 0.88 3.96
N LEU A 83 -1.88 2.16 3.86
CA LEU A 83 -2.73 2.66 2.79
C LEU A 83 -1.87 3.57 1.93
N VAL A 84 -1.64 3.18 0.67
CA VAL A 84 -0.61 3.77 -0.18
C VAL A 84 -1.23 4.42 -1.40
N TYR A 85 -0.83 5.67 -1.67
CA TYR A 85 -1.35 6.39 -2.83
C TYR A 85 -0.28 7.27 -3.46
N CYS A 86 -0.55 7.72 -4.70
CA CYS A 86 0.29 8.71 -5.36
C CYS A 86 -0.61 9.70 -6.09
N ARG A 87 -0.18 10.20 -7.25
CA ARG A 87 -1.00 11.14 -8.01
C ARG A 87 -2.02 10.42 -8.89
N SER A 88 -1.59 9.39 -9.61
CA SER A 88 -2.42 8.70 -10.59
C SER A 88 -2.37 7.18 -10.49
N GLY A 89 -1.61 6.63 -9.54
CA GLY A 89 -1.56 5.19 -9.29
C GLY A 89 -0.30 4.49 -9.74
N ASN A 90 0.51 5.08 -10.63
CA ASN A 90 1.69 4.38 -11.15
C ASN A 90 2.78 4.22 -10.10
N ARG A 91 3.12 5.30 -9.40
CA ARG A 91 4.18 5.25 -8.39
C ARG A 91 3.73 4.44 -7.18
N SER A 92 2.44 4.52 -6.83
CA SER A 92 1.92 3.80 -5.67
C SER A 92 1.94 2.30 -5.88
N LYS A 93 1.73 1.83 -7.10
CA LYS A 93 1.84 0.40 -7.39
C LYS A 93 3.28 -0.07 -7.25
N LYS A 94 4.23 0.70 -7.78
CA LYS A 94 5.65 0.37 -7.65
C LYS A 94 6.09 0.39 -6.19
N ALA A 95 5.63 1.40 -5.45
CA ALA A 95 5.94 1.52 -4.03
C ALA A 95 5.39 0.33 -3.26
N SER A 96 4.16 -0.07 -3.56
CA SER A 96 3.54 -1.19 -2.88
C SER A 96 4.27 -2.50 -3.16
N GLU A 97 4.75 -2.69 -4.40
CA GLU A 97 5.58 -3.86 -4.72
C GLU A 97 6.86 -3.88 -3.89
N LYS A 98 7.52 -2.71 -3.78
CA LYS A 98 8.74 -2.63 -2.98
C LYS A 98 8.47 -2.96 -1.52
N LEU A 99 7.39 -2.40 -0.96
CA LEU A 99 7.04 -2.66 0.42
C LEU A 99 6.74 -4.13 0.66
N ALA A 100 6.01 -4.76 -0.27
CA ALA A 100 5.71 -6.18 -0.14
C ALA A 100 6.98 -7.02 -0.17
N LYS A 101 7.93 -6.67 -1.05
CA LYS A 101 9.21 -7.40 -1.12
C LYS A 101 10.05 -7.20 0.14
N LEU A 102 9.86 -6.08 0.83
CA LEU A 102 10.55 -5.83 2.10
C LEU A 102 9.89 -6.52 3.28
N GLY A 103 8.78 -7.23 3.05
CA GLY A 103 8.14 -8.03 4.09
C GLY A 103 6.90 -7.42 4.72
N TYR A 104 6.44 -6.27 4.23
CA TYR A 104 5.20 -5.70 4.75
C TYR A 104 4.03 -6.51 4.22
N SER A 105 3.15 -6.94 5.11
CA SER A 105 2.15 -7.95 4.81
C SER A 105 0.74 -7.40 4.62
N ASN A 106 0.51 -6.12 4.88
CA ASN A 106 -0.85 -5.61 4.95
C ASN A 106 -0.97 -4.28 4.22
N ILE A 107 -0.81 -4.34 2.90
CA ILE A 107 -0.69 -3.18 2.02
C ILE A 107 -1.94 -3.04 1.15
N TYR A 108 -2.54 -1.84 1.16
CA TYR A 108 -3.67 -1.50 0.31
C TYR A 108 -3.32 -0.25 -0.48
N GLU A 109 -3.19 -0.41 -1.79
CA GLU A 109 -2.87 0.67 -2.71
C GLU A 109 -4.17 1.18 -3.31
N PHE A 110 -4.38 2.51 -3.31
CA PHE A 110 -5.67 3.03 -3.72
C PHE A 110 -5.61 4.12 -4.80
N GLY A 111 -4.55 4.15 -5.58
CA GLY A 111 -4.52 4.97 -6.79
C GLY A 111 -4.09 6.40 -6.55
N GLY A 112 -4.85 7.32 -7.12
CA GLY A 112 -4.45 8.70 -7.15
C GLY A 112 -5.21 9.59 -6.19
N ILE A 113 -4.55 10.64 -5.74
CA ILE A 113 -5.13 11.60 -4.80
C ILE A 113 -6.38 12.26 -5.40
N SER A 114 -6.44 12.44 -6.72
CA SER A 114 -7.58 13.11 -7.35
C SER A 114 -8.87 12.31 -7.24
N ASP A 115 -8.77 11.00 -7.02
CA ASP A 115 -9.93 10.14 -6.90
C ASP A 115 -10.32 9.87 -5.45
N PHE A 116 -9.60 10.47 -4.51
CA PHE A 116 -9.88 10.26 -3.09
C PHE A 116 -10.94 11.26 -2.62
N PRO A 117 -12.06 10.77 -2.06
CA PRO A 117 -13.16 11.67 -1.69
C PRO A 117 -13.02 12.30 -0.30
N GLY A 118 -11.98 11.99 0.44
CA GLY A 118 -11.81 12.51 1.79
C GLY A 118 -11.08 13.84 1.83
N GLU A 119 -10.63 14.20 3.02
CA GLU A 119 -10.08 15.53 3.28
C GLU A 119 -8.63 15.66 2.81
N ILE A 120 -8.33 16.76 2.12
CA ILE A 120 -6.98 17.11 1.66
C ILE A 120 -6.53 18.33 2.45
N VAL A 121 -5.31 18.27 2.95
CA VAL A 121 -4.71 19.36 3.72
C VAL A 121 -3.36 19.74 3.08
N ASN A 122 -2.82 20.88 3.48
CA ASN A 122 -1.56 21.34 2.89
C ASN A 122 -0.59 21.90 3.94
N GLN A 123 -0.53 21.28 5.07
CA GLN A 123 0.37 21.75 6.11
C GLN A 123 1.43 20.74 6.51
#